data_3cd992f441eef8cc1d719296d79eb37c
#
_entry.id   3cd992f441eef8cc1d719296d79eb37c
#
_cell.length_a   1.000
_cell.length_b   1.000
_cell.length_c   1.000
_cell.angle_alpha   90.00
_cell.angle_beta   90.00
_cell.angle_gamma   90.00
#
_symmetry.space_group_name_H-M   'P 1'
#
loop_
_entity.id
_entity.type
_entity.pdbx_description
1 polymer ?
#
loop_
_entity_poly.entity_id
_entity_poly.type
_entity_poly.pdbx_seq_one_letter_code
_entity_poly.pdbx_strand_id
1 'polypeptide(L)'
;MKKIIIISLLCLLCGSVVQAQKIRIKTGIEILKDQNFKCLEGKRVGLITNPTGVDNQMKSTIDILHEAPNVNLVALFGPEHGVRGDVHAGDHVTDIKDATTGLPVYSLYGKTRKATPEMLKDIDVLVYDIQDIGCRSFTYISTMGLAMEAAAENGKEFSVLDRPNPVGGLKIEGNLVEDDCISFVSQFKIPYLYGLTCGELALMLNGEKMMAAQCNLHVVKMKGWKRKMDYVQTGLQWVPSSPHIPHPHSAIFYPVSGILGELGYMSIGVGYTIPFQMFAAQWVKAEKLAGNLNA
;
A
#
# COMPACT_ATOMS: atom_id res chain seq x y z
N MET A 1 47.50 -30.77 15.32
CA MET A 1 46.24 -30.87 16.05
C MET A 1 45.71 -29.53 16.58
N LYS A 2 46.48 -28.72 17.32
CA LYS A 2 46.00 -27.41 17.87
C LYS A 2 45.52 -26.40 16.81
N LYS A 3 46.17 -26.32 15.64
CA LYS A 3 45.76 -25.40 14.55
C LYS A 3 44.44 -25.80 13.89
N ILE A 4 44.13 -27.10 13.77
CA ILE A 4 42.87 -27.62 13.19
C ILE A 4 41.71 -27.35 14.13
N ILE A 5 41.91 -27.48 15.44
CA ILE A 5 40.91 -27.19 16.47
C ILE A 5 40.55 -25.70 16.49
N ILE A 6 41.53 -24.81 16.31
CA ILE A 6 41.29 -23.35 16.26
C ILE A 6 40.51 -22.98 15.02
N ILE A 7 40.81 -23.55 13.86
CA ILE A 7 40.06 -23.31 12.61
C ILE A 7 38.63 -23.82 12.72
N SER A 8 38.41 -25.02 13.30
CA SER A 8 37.07 -25.54 13.54
C SER A 8 36.27 -24.71 14.53
N LEU A 9 36.90 -24.15 15.57
CA LEU A 9 36.25 -23.24 16.52
C LEU A 9 35.95 -21.87 15.87
N LEU A 10 36.81 -21.35 15.00
CA LEU A 10 36.53 -20.13 14.23
C LEU A 10 35.36 -20.34 13.23
N CYS A 11 35.29 -21.50 12.56
CA CYS A 11 34.17 -21.82 11.68
C CYS A 11 32.84 -21.98 12.44
N LEU A 12 32.87 -22.50 13.68
CA LEU A 12 31.68 -22.56 14.54
C LEU A 12 31.26 -21.17 15.07
N LEU A 13 32.19 -20.25 15.27
CA LEU A 13 31.90 -18.86 15.63
C LEU A 13 31.47 -18.00 14.43
N CYS A 14 31.91 -18.30 13.22
CA CYS A 14 31.47 -17.68 11.98
C CYS A 14 30.15 -18.29 11.42
N GLY A 15 29.66 -19.36 11.98
CA GLY A 15 28.28 -19.83 11.87
C GLY A 15 27.30 -18.90 12.58
N SER A 16 27.64 -17.62 12.66
CA SER A 16 26.82 -16.56 13.20
C SER A 16 25.58 -16.44 12.34
N VAL A 17 24.57 -17.10 12.83
CA VAL A 17 23.21 -16.58 12.92
C VAL A 17 22.93 -15.53 11.84
N VAL A 18 22.63 -15.99 10.63
CA VAL A 18 21.68 -15.27 9.80
C VAL A 18 20.37 -15.31 10.59
N GLN A 19 20.26 -14.38 11.52
CA GLN A 19 19.05 -14.21 12.30
C GLN A 19 18.05 -13.62 11.30
N ALA A 20 17.26 -14.51 10.70
CA ALA A 20 16.15 -14.07 9.87
C ALA A 20 15.41 -12.98 10.65
N GLN A 21 15.20 -11.84 10.02
CA GLN A 21 14.53 -10.70 10.64
C GLN A 21 13.19 -11.18 11.17
N LYS A 22 13.04 -11.18 12.51
CA LYS A 22 11.83 -11.70 13.13
C LYS A 22 10.68 -10.76 12.80
N ILE A 23 9.66 -11.27 12.12
CA ILE A 23 8.41 -10.55 11.91
C ILE A 23 7.82 -10.19 13.26
N ARG A 24 7.57 -8.91 13.47
CA ARG A 24 7.13 -8.35 14.75
C ARG A 24 5.65 -8.02 14.78
N ILE A 25 5.02 -7.96 13.61
CA ILE A 25 3.62 -7.59 13.45
C ILE A 25 2.84 -8.66 12.69
N LYS A 26 1.52 -8.66 12.86
CA LYS A 26 0.56 -9.33 11.98
C LYS A 26 -0.24 -8.28 11.24
N THR A 27 -0.28 -8.37 9.93
CA THR A 27 -1.08 -7.49 9.06
C THR A 27 -2.56 -7.84 9.14
N GLY A 28 -3.43 -7.00 8.58
CA GLY A 28 -4.87 -7.24 8.58
C GLY A 28 -5.27 -8.58 7.99
N ILE A 29 -4.63 -9.02 6.88
CA ILE A 29 -4.93 -10.34 6.29
C ILE A 29 -4.58 -11.49 7.23
N GLU A 30 -3.49 -11.39 8.01
CA GLU A 30 -3.13 -12.43 8.95
C GLU A 30 -4.08 -12.48 10.16
N ILE A 31 -4.55 -11.32 10.60
CA ILE A 31 -5.58 -11.26 11.66
C ILE A 31 -6.91 -11.81 11.14
N LEU A 32 -7.28 -11.53 9.90
CA LEU A 32 -8.46 -12.08 9.26
C LEU A 32 -8.40 -13.62 9.16
N LYS A 33 -7.21 -14.18 8.82
CA LYS A 33 -6.94 -15.63 8.85
C LYS A 33 -7.09 -16.20 10.26
N ASP A 34 -6.50 -15.56 11.27
CA ASP A 34 -6.60 -15.97 12.68
C ASP A 34 -8.08 -16.01 13.17
N GLN A 35 -8.92 -15.15 12.61
CA GLN A 35 -10.36 -15.06 12.89
C GLN A 35 -11.20 -15.99 12.00
N ASN A 36 -10.55 -16.86 11.22
CA ASN A 36 -11.21 -17.76 10.27
C ASN A 36 -12.18 -17.03 9.32
N PHE A 37 -11.81 -15.82 8.86
CA PHE A 37 -12.57 -15.00 7.92
C PHE A 37 -14.01 -14.67 8.36
N LYS A 38 -14.31 -14.71 9.64
CA LYS A 38 -15.68 -14.62 10.21
C LYS A 38 -16.46 -13.41 9.70
N CYS A 39 -15.84 -12.25 9.52
CA CYS A 39 -16.54 -11.05 9.04
C CYS A 39 -16.95 -11.10 7.56
N LEU A 40 -16.43 -12.08 6.80
CA LEU A 40 -16.74 -12.30 5.38
C LEU A 40 -17.70 -13.49 5.13
N GLU A 41 -17.99 -14.25 6.18
CA GLU A 41 -18.81 -15.47 6.08
C GLU A 41 -20.21 -15.16 5.54
N GLY A 42 -20.64 -15.95 4.55
CA GLY A 42 -21.95 -15.80 3.88
C GLY A 42 -22.08 -14.59 2.95
N LYS A 43 -21.01 -13.80 2.74
CA LYS A 43 -21.01 -12.61 1.90
C LYS A 43 -20.30 -12.85 0.56
N ARG A 44 -20.78 -12.22 -0.50
CA ARG A 44 -20.08 -12.12 -1.79
C ARG A 44 -19.04 -11.01 -1.68
N VAL A 45 -17.77 -11.40 -1.82
CA VAL A 45 -16.60 -10.53 -1.55
C VAL A 45 -16.04 -9.99 -2.85
N GLY A 46 -15.87 -8.67 -2.94
CA GLY A 46 -15.03 -8.01 -3.94
C GLY A 46 -13.72 -7.58 -3.27
N LEU A 47 -12.57 -7.93 -3.85
CA LEU A 47 -11.25 -7.58 -3.30
C LEU A 47 -10.57 -6.49 -4.11
N ILE A 48 -10.27 -5.36 -3.46
CA ILE A 48 -9.43 -4.28 -4.00
C ILE A 48 -8.01 -4.54 -3.54
N THR A 49 -7.11 -4.86 -4.46
CA THR A 49 -5.73 -5.23 -4.12
C THR A 49 -4.76 -5.02 -5.28
N ASN A 50 -3.48 -5.12 -4.97
CA ASN A 50 -2.37 -5.15 -5.91
C ASN A 50 -1.29 -6.14 -5.41
N PRO A 51 -0.10 -6.27 -6.02
CA PRO A 51 0.94 -7.21 -5.57
C PRO A 51 1.36 -7.10 -4.11
N THR A 52 1.10 -5.97 -3.45
CA THR A 52 1.44 -5.76 -2.03
C THR A 52 0.48 -6.46 -1.07
N GLY A 53 -0.70 -6.88 -1.56
CA GLY A 53 -1.66 -7.66 -0.81
C GLY A 53 -1.16 -9.09 -0.58
N VAL A 54 -0.25 -9.28 0.37
CA VAL A 54 0.35 -10.56 0.73
C VAL A 54 0.39 -10.74 2.25
N ASP A 55 0.45 -12.00 2.69
CA ASP A 55 0.75 -12.32 4.08
C ASP A 55 2.29 -12.37 4.33
N ASN A 56 2.70 -12.69 5.55
CA ASN A 56 4.11 -12.77 5.94
C ASN A 56 4.89 -13.93 5.28
N GLN A 57 4.21 -14.80 4.57
CA GLN A 57 4.79 -15.88 3.77
C GLN A 57 4.76 -15.57 2.26
N MET A 58 4.43 -14.33 1.91
CA MET A 58 4.32 -13.84 0.52
C MET A 58 3.18 -14.50 -0.26
N LYS A 59 2.23 -15.15 0.39
CA LYS A 59 1.03 -15.65 -0.26
C LYS A 59 0.06 -14.50 -0.51
N SER A 60 -0.43 -14.40 -1.74
CA SER A 60 -1.31 -13.31 -2.16
C SER A 60 -2.66 -13.36 -1.42
N THR A 61 -3.19 -12.21 -1.07
CA THR A 61 -4.53 -12.09 -0.48
C THR A 61 -5.61 -12.61 -1.42
N ILE A 62 -5.41 -12.49 -2.75
CA ILE A 62 -6.30 -13.07 -3.75
C ILE A 62 -6.40 -14.59 -3.52
N ASP A 63 -5.24 -15.27 -3.48
CA ASP A 63 -5.19 -16.72 -3.36
C ASP A 63 -5.66 -17.18 -1.97
N ILE A 64 -5.33 -16.42 -0.92
CA ILE A 64 -5.79 -16.70 0.45
C ILE A 64 -7.32 -16.68 0.55
N LEU A 65 -7.96 -15.65 -0.02
CA LEU A 65 -9.42 -15.54 0.03
C LEU A 65 -10.11 -16.51 -0.93
N HIS A 66 -9.52 -16.77 -2.09
CA HIS A 66 -10.07 -17.69 -3.09
C HIS A 66 -10.04 -19.15 -2.61
N GLU A 67 -9.00 -19.56 -1.89
CA GLU A 67 -8.86 -20.91 -1.35
C GLU A 67 -9.60 -21.14 -0.03
N ALA A 68 -10.04 -20.08 0.66
CA ALA A 68 -10.71 -20.19 1.95
C ALA A 68 -12.15 -20.75 1.76
N PRO A 69 -12.49 -21.90 2.37
CA PRO A 69 -13.75 -22.60 2.07
C PRO A 69 -15.01 -21.84 2.52
N ASN A 70 -14.87 -20.90 3.43
CA ASN A 70 -15.94 -20.07 3.97
C ASN A 70 -15.96 -18.64 3.44
N VAL A 71 -15.17 -18.34 2.39
CA VAL A 71 -15.14 -17.05 1.71
C VAL A 71 -15.64 -17.23 0.27
N ASN A 72 -16.58 -16.41 -0.14
CA ASN A 72 -17.07 -16.36 -1.51
C ASN A 72 -16.49 -15.13 -2.24
N LEU A 73 -15.24 -15.25 -2.70
CA LEU A 73 -14.58 -14.22 -3.50
C LEU A 73 -15.16 -14.25 -4.92
N VAL A 74 -15.79 -13.15 -5.36
CA VAL A 74 -16.54 -13.10 -6.64
C VAL A 74 -15.95 -12.13 -7.65
N ALA A 75 -15.15 -11.15 -7.22
CA ALA A 75 -14.53 -10.17 -8.12
C ALA A 75 -13.24 -9.58 -7.53
N LEU A 76 -12.38 -9.11 -8.41
CA LEU A 76 -11.15 -8.39 -8.09
C LEU A 76 -11.25 -6.96 -8.65
N PHE A 77 -10.64 -6.01 -7.93
CA PHE A 77 -10.59 -4.61 -8.32
C PHE A 77 -9.13 -4.14 -8.30
N GLY A 78 -8.62 -3.73 -9.45
CA GLY A 78 -7.24 -3.27 -9.63
C GLY A 78 -7.15 -1.75 -9.51
N PRO A 79 -6.31 -1.21 -8.60
CA PRO A 79 -5.89 0.18 -8.65
C PRO A 79 -4.91 0.39 -9.81
N GLU A 80 -4.21 1.51 -9.82
CA GLU A 80 -3.05 1.72 -10.70
C GLU A 80 -2.10 0.50 -10.64
N HIS A 81 -1.57 0.07 -11.78
CA HIS A 81 -0.74 -1.13 -11.99
C HIS A 81 -1.46 -2.49 -11.94
N GLY A 82 -2.78 -2.52 -11.73
CA GLY A 82 -3.56 -3.76 -11.74
C GLY A 82 -3.40 -4.64 -10.50
N VAL A 83 -4.16 -5.73 -10.45
CA VAL A 83 -4.18 -6.63 -9.27
C VAL A 83 -2.93 -7.52 -9.14
N ARG A 84 -2.24 -7.80 -10.24
CA ARG A 84 -1.01 -8.62 -10.29
C ARG A 84 0.25 -7.80 -10.59
N GLY A 85 0.13 -6.48 -10.83
CA GLY A 85 1.26 -5.58 -11.10
C GLY A 85 1.83 -5.68 -12.51
N ASP A 86 1.05 -6.16 -13.44
CA ASP A 86 1.41 -6.41 -14.85
C ASP A 86 1.10 -5.23 -15.78
N VAL A 87 0.64 -4.10 -15.23
CA VAL A 87 0.28 -2.89 -15.98
C VAL A 87 1.24 -1.75 -15.64
N HIS A 88 1.79 -1.08 -16.68
CA HIS A 88 2.67 0.07 -16.49
C HIS A 88 1.94 1.29 -15.92
N ALA A 89 2.70 2.20 -15.29
CA ALA A 89 2.17 3.45 -14.75
C ALA A 89 1.49 4.27 -15.86
N GLY A 90 0.25 4.71 -15.60
CA GLY A 90 -0.54 5.49 -16.55
C GLY A 90 -1.25 4.69 -17.65
N ASP A 91 -0.98 3.40 -17.80
CA ASP A 91 -1.65 2.56 -18.78
C ASP A 91 -3.08 2.22 -18.35
N HIS A 92 -3.95 2.02 -19.34
CA HIS A 92 -5.32 1.62 -19.10
C HIS A 92 -5.40 0.15 -18.68
N VAL A 93 -5.93 -0.09 -17.48
CA VAL A 93 -6.34 -1.42 -17.04
C VAL A 93 -7.69 -1.71 -17.68
N THR A 94 -7.77 -2.72 -18.54
CA THR A 94 -9.04 -3.20 -19.11
C THR A 94 -9.67 -4.25 -18.21
N ASP A 95 -11.01 -4.36 -18.26
CA ASP A 95 -11.70 -5.44 -17.56
C ASP A 95 -11.29 -6.78 -18.18
N ILE A 96 -10.68 -7.63 -17.37
CA ILE A 96 -10.15 -8.93 -17.76
C ILE A 96 -10.58 -10.00 -16.74
N LYS A 97 -10.26 -11.25 -17.01
CA LYS A 97 -10.35 -12.31 -16.00
C LYS A 97 -8.94 -12.60 -15.46
N ASP A 98 -8.84 -12.72 -14.15
CA ASP A 98 -7.59 -13.18 -13.50
C ASP A 98 -7.27 -14.61 -13.97
N ALA A 99 -6.08 -14.79 -14.52
CA ALA A 99 -5.68 -16.05 -15.14
C ALA A 99 -5.62 -17.24 -14.16
N THR A 100 -5.38 -16.95 -12.87
CA THR A 100 -5.25 -17.97 -11.82
C THR A 100 -6.61 -18.40 -11.25
N THR A 101 -7.48 -17.42 -10.95
CA THR A 101 -8.76 -17.68 -10.27
C THR A 101 -9.95 -17.71 -11.23
N GLY A 102 -9.80 -17.19 -12.45
CA GLY A 102 -10.90 -17.02 -13.40
C GLY A 102 -11.91 -15.92 -13.05
N LEU A 103 -11.67 -15.19 -11.94
CA LEU A 103 -12.55 -14.13 -11.47
C LEU A 103 -12.50 -12.90 -12.37
N PRO A 104 -13.59 -12.15 -12.50
CA PRO A 104 -13.60 -10.87 -13.19
C PRO A 104 -12.70 -9.87 -12.44
N VAL A 105 -11.92 -9.08 -13.20
CA VAL A 105 -11.07 -8.00 -12.71
C VAL A 105 -11.59 -6.69 -13.27
N TYR A 106 -11.99 -5.78 -12.40
CA TYR A 106 -12.40 -4.42 -12.75
C TYR A 106 -11.30 -3.42 -12.46
N SER A 107 -11.13 -2.45 -13.36
CA SER A 107 -10.17 -1.36 -13.16
C SER A 107 -10.78 -0.22 -12.35
N LEU A 108 -10.04 0.24 -11.32
CA LEU A 108 -10.31 1.48 -10.59
C LEU A 108 -9.29 2.57 -10.93
N TYR A 109 -8.71 2.52 -12.14
CA TYR A 109 -7.74 3.50 -12.62
C TYR A 109 -8.01 3.91 -14.08
N GLY A 110 -7.67 5.12 -14.41
CA GLY A 110 -7.89 5.68 -15.75
C GLY A 110 -9.29 6.28 -15.89
N LYS A 111 -10.12 5.74 -16.77
CA LYS A 111 -11.47 6.27 -17.04
C LYS A 111 -12.43 6.09 -15.87
N THR A 112 -12.33 4.97 -15.15
CA THR A 112 -13.20 4.61 -14.03
C THR A 112 -12.34 4.56 -12.76
N ARG A 113 -12.51 5.55 -11.87
CA ARG A 113 -11.78 5.61 -10.59
C ARG A 113 -12.66 5.24 -9.40
N LYS A 114 -13.98 5.26 -9.58
CA LYS A 114 -14.98 4.88 -8.58
C LYS A 114 -15.76 3.69 -9.12
N ALA A 115 -15.91 2.65 -8.33
CA ALA A 115 -16.66 1.46 -8.74
C ALA A 115 -18.12 1.82 -9.09
N THR A 116 -18.58 1.33 -10.21
CA THR A 116 -19.95 1.59 -10.69
C THR A 116 -20.96 0.65 -10.03
N PRO A 117 -22.26 0.99 -9.99
CA PRO A 117 -23.30 0.10 -9.48
C PRO A 117 -23.31 -1.28 -10.16
N GLU A 118 -22.99 -1.33 -11.47
CA GLU A 118 -22.91 -2.58 -12.22
C GLU A 118 -21.77 -3.48 -11.73
N MET A 119 -20.59 -2.91 -11.43
CA MET A 119 -19.47 -3.64 -10.85
C MET A 119 -19.78 -4.18 -9.46
N LEU A 120 -20.68 -3.51 -8.72
CA LEU A 120 -21.02 -3.83 -7.32
C LEU A 120 -22.30 -4.66 -7.15
N LYS A 121 -23.05 -4.95 -8.22
CA LYS A 121 -24.36 -5.62 -8.12
C LYS A 121 -24.33 -6.96 -7.40
N ASP A 122 -23.25 -7.74 -7.63
CA ASP A 122 -23.07 -9.07 -7.07
C ASP A 122 -22.13 -9.11 -5.87
N ILE A 123 -21.88 -7.95 -5.22
CA ILE A 123 -21.00 -7.80 -4.08
C ILE A 123 -21.80 -7.39 -2.86
N ASP A 124 -21.49 -7.97 -1.70
CA ASP A 124 -22.06 -7.61 -0.42
C ASP A 124 -21.04 -6.80 0.42
N VAL A 125 -19.75 -7.13 0.28
CA VAL A 125 -18.66 -6.44 0.96
C VAL A 125 -17.47 -6.21 0.03
N LEU A 126 -16.93 -4.98 0.01
CA LEU A 126 -15.64 -4.67 -0.59
C LEU A 126 -14.55 -4.80 0.47
N VAL A 127 -13.50 -5.52 0.16
CA VAL A 127 -12.31 -5.67 1.00
C VAL A 127 -11.15 -4.93 0.34
N TYR A 128 -10.44 -4.11 1.10
CA TYR A 128 -9.26 -3.37 0.65
C TYR A 128 -8.01 -3.91 1.33
N ASP A 129 -7.01 -4.32 0.56
CA ASP A 129 -5.72 -4.81 1.03
C ASP A 129 -4.58 -4.35 0.14
N ILE A 130 -4.04 -3.17 0.41
CA ILE A 130 -2.93 -2.56 -0.34
C ILE A 130 -1.96 -1.90 0.64
N GLN A 131 -0.64 -2.06 0.40
CA GLN A 131 0.40 -1.34 1.12
C GLN A 131 0.57 0.07 0.54
N ASP A 132 0.12 1.07 1.27
CA ASP A 132 0.39 2.48 0.97
C ASP A 132 1.80 2.89 1.42
N ILE A 133 2.26 4.08 1.00
CA ILE A 133 3.57 4.62 1.37
C ILE A 133 3.51 5.78 2.38
N GLY A 134 2.34 6.18 2.85
CA GLY A 134 2.16 7.21 3.87
C GLY A 134 2.22 8.64 3.36
N CYS A 135 2.09 8.85 2.05
CA CYS A 135 2.11 10.15 1.41
C CYS A 135 0.82 10.41 0.63
N ARG A 136 0.21 11.60 0.82
CA ARG A 136 -1.10 11.95 0.25
C ARG A 136 -1.18 11.84 -1.28
N SER A 137 -0.10 12.14 -1.98
CA SER A 137 -0.05 12.08 -3.44
C SER A 137 0.08 10.67 -4.01
N PHE A 138 0.27 9.66 -3.17
CA PHE A 138 0.28 8.26 -3.59
C PHE A 138 -1.16 7.73 -3.64
N THR A 139 -1.65 7.42 -4.84
CA THR A 139 -3.08 7.39 -5.17
C THR A 139 -3.90 6.25 -4.57
N TYR A 140 -3.28 5.28 -3.91
CA TYR A 140 -4.01 4.14 -3.35
C TYR A 140 -5.00 4.53 -2.26
N ILE A 141 -4.69 5.56 -1.46
CA ILE A 141 -5.65 6.08 -0.47
C ILE A 141 -6.83 6.79 -1.14
N SER A 142 -6.63 7.40 -2.31
CA SER A 142 -7.72 7.99 -3.10
C SER A 142 -8.63 6.89 -3.67
N THR A 143 -8.04 5.80 -4.20
CA THR A 143 -8.78 4.60 -4.61
C THR A 143 -9.59 4.04 -3.45
N MET A 144 -8.99 3.92 -2.24
CA MET A 144 -9.70 3.46 -1.04
C MET A 144 -10.92 4.33 -0.73
N GLY A 145 -10.75 5.63 -0.65
CA GLY A 145 -11.83 6.54 -0.30
C GLY A 145 -12.96 6.56 -1.34
N LEU A 146 -12.63 6.59 -2.64
CA LEU A 146 -13.64 6.50 -3.70
C LEU A 146 -14.39 5.16 -3.69
N ALA A 147 -13.71 4.07 -3.34
CA ALA A 147 -14.35 2.77 -3.19
C ALA A 147 -15.25 2.70 -1.94
N MET A 148 -14.86 3.38 -0.84
CA MET A 148 -15.72 3.56 0.34
C MET A 148 -16.99 4.34 0.02
N GLU A 149 -16.88 5.43 -0.75
CA GLU A 149 -18.03 6.18 -1.24
C GLU A 149 -18.94 5.31 -2.12
N ALA A 150 -18.35 4.56 -3.08
CA ALA A 150 -19.10 3.66 -3.94
C ALA A 150 -19.85 2.58 -3.13
N ALA A 151 -19.21 2.03 -2.09
CA ALA A 151 -19.84 1.08 -1.18
C ALA A 151 -21.03 1.72 -0.45
N ALA A 152 -20.86 2.93 0.09
CA ALA A 152 -21.93 3.67 0.76
C ALA A 152 -23.13 3.93 -0.15
N GLU A 153 -22.88 4.46 -1.34
CA GLU A 153 -23.91 4.80 -2.34
C GLU A 153 -24.71 3.57 -2.82
N ASN A 154 -24.10 2.38 -2.78
CA ASN A 154 -24.71 1.13 -3.22
C ASN A 154 -25.13 0.21 -2.06
N GLY A 155 -25.09 0.71 -0.80
CA GLY A 155 -25.50 -0.06 0.38
C GLY A 155 -24.63 -1.29 0.64
N LYS A 156 -23.34 -1.24 0.28
CA LYS A 156 -22.37 -2.32 0.49
C LYS A 156 -21.54 -2.06 1.75
N GLU A 157 -21.09 -3.15 2.38
CA GLU A 157 -20.10 -3.05 3.44
C GLU A 157 -18.70 -2.78 2.87
N PHE A 158 -17.83 -2.15 3.67
CA PHE A 158 -16.43 -1.94 3.33
C PHE A 158 -15.52 -2.44 4.44
N SER A 159 -14.50 -3.21 4.10
CA SER A 159 -13.54 -3.75 5.07
C SER A 159 -12.11 -3.40 4.66
N VAL A 160 -11.33 -2.83 5.58
CA VAL A 160 -9.91 -2.54 5.37
C VAL A 160 -9.06 -3.55 6.12
N LEU A 161 -8.20 -4.28 5.42
CA LEU A 161 -7.16 -5.10 6.01
C LEU A 161 -5.93 -4.21 6.24
N ASP A 162 -5.72 -3.82 7.49
CA ASP A 162 -4.77 -2.76 7.81
C ASP A 162 -3.32 -3.19 7.62
N ARG A 163 -2.48 -2.24 7.16
CA ARG A 163 -1.04 -2.39 6.90
C ARG A 163 -0.25 -1.24 7.50
N PRO A 164 1.06 -1.46 7.82
CA PRO A 164 1.87 -0.44 8.45
C PRO A 164 2.09 0.77 7.53
N ASN A 165 2.13 1.96 8.12
CA ASN A 165 2.66 3.12 7.41
C ASN A 165 4.19 3.01 7.36
N PRO A 166 4.82 2.95 6.16
CA PRO A 166 6.25 2.70 6.03
C PRO A 166 7.14 3.81 6.59
N VAL A 167 6.63 5.04 6.65
CA VAL A 167 7.35 6.18 7.25
C VAL A 167 7.02 6.36 8.74
N GLY A 168 6.29 5.41 9.33
CA GLY A 168 5.84 5.46 10.71
C GLY A 168 4.60 6.32 10.93
N GLY A 169 4.11 6.36 12.16
CA GLY A 169 2.89 7.08 12.54
C GLY A 169 3.13 8.36 13.35
N LEU A 170 4.38 8.82 13.49
CA LEU A 170 4.72 10.02 14.27
C LEU A 170 4.96 11.25 13.40
N LYS A 171 5.17 11.07 12.09
CA LYS A 171 5.41 12.17 11.15
C LYS A 171 4.10 12.63 10.55
N ILE A 172 3.73 13.87 10.84
CA ILE A 172 2.61 14.59 10.25
C ILE A 172 3.20 15.90 9.74
N GLU A 173 3.36 16.01 8.41
CA GLU A 173 4.12 17.11 7.81
C GLU A 173 3.48 17.55 6.48
N GLY A 174 3.75 18.78 6.09
CA GLY A 174 3.27 19.39 4.85
C GLY A 174 1.86 19.97 4.98
N ASN A 175 1.51 20.81 4.02
CA ASN A 175 0.23 21.53 4.02
C ASN A 175 -0.95 20.60 3.70
N LEU A 176 -2.14 21.00 4.12
CA LEU A 176 -3.38 20.45 3.58
C LEU A 176 -3.52 20.83 2.12
N VAL A 177 -4.25 20.02 1.35
CA VAL A 177 -4.60 20.39 -0.03
C VAL A 177 -5.60 21.55 -0.01
N GLU A 178 -5.39 22.52 -0.88
CA GLU A 178 -6.32 23.63 -1.09
C GLU A 178 -7.54 23.16 -1.91
N ASP A 179 -8.67 23.86 -1.77
CA ASP A 179 -9.94 23.41 -2.38
C ASP A 179 -9.90 23.33 -3.89
N ASP A 180 -9.19 24.23 -4.56
CA ASP A 180 -8.99 24.28 -6.00
C ASP A 180 -7.93 23.29 -6.51
N CYS A 181 -7.16 22.69 -5.60
CA CYS A 181 -6.14 21.68 -5.90
C CYS A 181 -6.60 20.23 -5.59
N ILE A 182 -7.84 20.04 -5.13
CA ILE A 182 -8.37 18.69 -4.87
C ILE A 182 -8.44 17.92 -6.19
N SER A 183 -7.79 16.77 -6.20
CA SER A 183 -7.71 15.88 -7.37
C SER A 183 -7.46 14.44 -6.95
N PHE A 184 -7.39 13.49 -7.89
CA PHE A 184 -7.11 12.10 -7.56
C PHE A 184 -5.75 11.89 -6.87
N VAL A 185 -4.74 12.72 -7.12
CA VAL A 185 -3.45 12.69 -6.43
C VAL A 185 -3.45 13.45 -5.10
N SER A 186 -4.56 14.07 -4.72
CA SER A 186 -4.76 14.77 -3.45
C SER A 186 -6.26 14.86 -3.15
N GLN A 187 -6.91 13.71 -2.99
CA GLN A 187 -8.37 13.60 -2.86
C GLN A 187 -8.91 14.19 -1.56
N PHE A 188 -8.15 14.14 -0.46
CA PHE A 188 -8.63 14.49 0.87
C PHE A 188 -7.80 15.59 1.50
N LYS A 189 -8.46 16.46 2.30
CA LYS A 189 -7.83 17.55 3.07
C LYS A 189 -7.06 17.02 4.29
N ILE A 190 -6.00 16.27 4.00
CA ILE A 190 -5.07 15.73 4.99
C ILE A 190 -3.66 16.28 4.77
N PRO A 191 -2.77 16.28 5.78
CA PRO A 191 -1.37 16.65 5.59
C PRO A 191 -0.68 15.81 4.50
N TYR A 192 0.38 16.31 3.91
CA TYR A 192 1.10 15.61 2.84
C TYR A 192 1.67 14.27 3.34
N LEU A 193 2.32 14.27 4.52
CA LEU A 193 2.57 13.08 5.34
C LEU A 193 1.50 13.04 6.43
N TYR A 194 0.63 12.06 6.41
CA TYR A 194 -0.56 12.04 7.27
C TYR A 194 -0.41 11.17 8.53
N GLY A 195 0.67 10.38 8.67
CA GLY A 195 1.02 9.65 9.89
C GLY A 195 0.02 8.57 10.35
N LEU A 196 -0.90 8.15 9.49
CA LEU A 196 -1.91 7.13 9.78
C LEU A 196 -1.65 5.86 8.96
N THR A 197 -2.12 4.71 9.44
CA THR A 197 -2.26 3.51 8.62
C THR A 197 -3.47 3.65 7.70
N CYS A 198 -3.59 2.79 6.67
CA CYS A 198 -4.77 2.82 5.80
C CYS A 198 -6.07 2.61 6.59
N GLY A 199 -6.05 1.70 7.58
CA GLY A 199 -7.21 1.45 8.43
C GLY A 199 -7.56 2.66 9.31
N GLU A 200 -6.57 3.33 9.89
CA GLU A 200 -6.79 4.57 10.67
C GLU A 200 -7.28 5.71 9.77
N LEU A 201 -6.72 5.85 8.57
CA LEU A 201 -7.18 6.85 7.60
C LEU A 201 -8.63 6.59 7.18
N ALA A 202 -8.99 5.35 6.89
CA ALA A 202 -10.37 4.99 6.54
C ALA A 202 -11.36 5.35 7.67
N LEU A 203 -10.98 5.07 8.93
CA LEU A 203 -11.79 5.46 10.10
C LEU A 203 -11.96 6.98 10.19
N MET A 204 -10.90 7.75 9.96
CA MET A 204 -10.95 9.21 9.97
C MET A 204 -11.83 9.75 8.83
N LEU A 205 -11.60 9.30 7.59
CA LEU A 205 -12.38 9.76 6.43
C LEU A 205 -13.88 9.49 6.62
N ASN A 206 -14.24 8.32 7.14
CA ASN A 206 -15.62 7.93 7.38
C ASN A 206 -16.23 8.68 8.60
N GLY A 207 -15.49 8.75 9.71
CA GLY A 207 -15.97 9.33 10.96
C GLY A 207 -16.10 10.85 10.91
N GLU A 208 -15.13 11.53 10.30
CA GLU A 208 -15.12 13.00 10.13
C GLU A 208 -15.93 13.47 8.90
N LYS A 209 -16.60 12.55 8.21
CA LYS A 209 -17.42 12.83 7.01
C LYS A 209 -16.65 13.57 5.91
N MET A 210 -15.39 13.15 5.68
CA MET A 210 -14.53 13.76 4.68
C MET A 210 -14.78 13.20 3.26
N MET A 211 -15.78 12.34 3.11
CA MET A 211 -16.24 11.74 1.85
C MET A 211 -17.66 12.15 1.55
N ALA A 212 -18.11 11.99 0.30
CA ALA A 212 -19.45 12.33 -0.12
C ALA A 212 -20.53 11.48 0.60
N ALA A 213 -20.22 10.24 0.96
CA ALA A 213 -21.10 9.34 1.70
C ALA A 213 -20.28 8.47 2.69
N GLN A 214 -20.91 8.07 3.80
CA GLN A 214 -20.32 7.21 4.83
C GLN A 214 -20.78 5.78 4.65
N CYS A 215 -19.85 4.83 4.65
CA CYS A 215 -20.13 3.41 4.50
C CYS A 215 -20.19 2.66 5.85
N ASN A 216 -20.76 1.47 5.82
CA ASN A 216 -20.61 0.51 6.93
C ASN A 216 -19.16 -0.03 6.91
N LEU A 217 -18.27 0.62 7.66
CA LEU A 217 -16.83 0.38 7.66
C LEU A 217 -16.43 -0.59 8.77
N HIS A 218 -15.70 -1.63 8.40
CA HIS A 218 -14.99 -2.52 9.30
C HIS A 218 -13.49 -2.47 9.05
N VAL A 219 -12.66 -2.30 10.09
CA VAL A 219 -11.19 -2.33 9.99
C VAL A 219 -10.64 -3.53 10.73
N VAL A 220 -10.01 -4.43 9.98
CA VAL A 220 -9.24 -5.55 10.55
C VAL A 220 -7.86 -5.03 10.94
N LYS A 221 -7.74 -4.61 12.20
CA LYS A 221 -6.54 -3.95 12.72
C LYS A 221 -5.34 -4.88 12.76
N MET A 222 -4.17 -4.34 12.47
CA MET A 222 -2.89 -5.02 12.70
C MET A 222 -2.68 -5.36 14.19
N LYS A 223 -1.83 -6.34 14.45
CA LYS A 223 -1.33 -6.63 15.79
C LYS A 223 0.18 -6.42 15.86
N GLY A 224 0.62 -5.69 16.90
CA GLY A 224 2.03 -5.50 17.21
C GLY A 224 2.67 -4.27 16.59
N TRP A 225 2.05 -3.60 15.62
CA TRP A 225 2.56 -2.34 15.07
C TRP A 225 2.49 -1.22 16.12
N LYS A 226 3.49 -0.36 16.10
CA LYS A 226 3.58 0.85 16.94
C LYS A 226 3.94 2.03 16.08
N ARG A 227 3.37 3.21 16.36
CA ARG A 227 3.57 4.45 15.60
C ARG A 227 5.05 4.83 15.35
N LYS A 228 5.95 4.47 16.26
CA LYS A 228 7.39 4.73 16.13
C LYS A 228 8.13 3.76 15.20
N MET A 229 7.47 2.72 14.72
CA MET A 229 8.09 1.75 13.80
C MET A 229 8.08 2.30 12.39
N ASP A 230 9.23 2.25 11.73
CA ASP A 230 9.34 2.26 10.28
C ASP A 230 9.03 0.87 9.71
N TYR A 231 9.03 0.75 8.38
CA TYR A 231 8.71 -0.53 7.74
C TYR A 231 9.72 -1.63 8.05
N VAL A 232 11.02 -1.31 8.08
CA VAL A 232 12.11 -2.29 8.35
C VAL A 232 11.95 -2.90 9.74
N GLN A 233 11.54 -2.10 10.72
CA GLN A 233 11.33 -2.54 12.10
C GLN A 233 10.13 -3.48 12.27
N THR A 234 9.22 -3.53 11.28
CA THR A 234 8.10 -4.48 11.29
C THR A 234 8.54 -5.92 11.05
N GLY A 235 9.65 -6.10 10.35
CA GLY A 235 10.15 -7.40 9.91
C GLY A 235 9.44 -7.98 8.68
N LEU A 236 8.51 -7.25 8.09
CA LEU A 236 7.83 -7.67 6.86
C LEU A 236 8.76 -7.58 5.65
N GLN A 237 8.56 -8.47 4.70
CA GLN A 237 9.17 -8.39 3.38
C GLN A 237 8.54 -7.22 2.61
N TRP A 238 9.38 -6.37 1.99
CA TRP A 238 8.88 -5.33 1.09
C TRP A 238 8.47 -5.93 -0.24
N VAL A 239 7.25 -5.61 -0.66
CA VAL A 239 6.78 -5.81 -2.03
C VAL A 239 6.69 -4.44 -2.69
N PRO A 240 7.28 -4.22 -3.88
CA PRO A 240 7.17 -2.93 -4.55
C PRO A 240 5.70 -2.50 -4.69
N SER A 241 5.36 -1.37 -4.07
CA SER A 241 3.99 -0.83 -4.11
C SER A 241 3.67 -0.20 -5.47
N SER A 242 4.69 0.22 -6.19
CA SER A 242 4.67 0.54 -7.62
C SER A 242 6.03 0.17 -8.23
N PRO A 243 6.16 0.12 -9.56
CA PRO A 243 7.44 -0.20 -10.24
C PRO A 243 8.60 0.68 -9.80
N HIS A 244 8.31 1.90 -9.32
CA HIS A 244 9.32 2.88 -8.92
C HIS A 244 9.51 3.01 -7.41
N ILE A 245 8.83 2.19 -6.61
CA ILE A 245 9.04 2.09 -5.15
C ILE A 245 9.61 0.69 -4.79
N PRO A 246 10.84 0.37 -5.21
CA PRO A 246 11.39 -0.98 -5.14
C PRO A 246 11.77 -1.43 -3.73
N HIS A 247 11.91 -0.51 -2.78
CA HIS A 247 12.27 -0.81 -1.39
C HIS A 247 11.71 0.24 -0.42
N PRO A 248 11.61 -0.06 0.89
CA PRO A 248 10.99 0.83 1.87
C PRO A 248 11.66 2.21 1.98
N HIS A 249 12.96 2.32 1.70
CA HIS A 249 13.64 3.61 1.69
C HIS A 249 13.10 4.57 0.62
N SER A 250 12.67 4.05 -0.54
CA SER A 250 12.01 4.90 -1.56
C SER A 250 10.75 5.56 -1.02
N ALA A 251 9.99 4.90 -0.14
CA ALA A 251 8.83 5.48 0.52
C ALA A 251 9.19 6.67 1.44
N ILE A 252 10.40 6.65 2.04
CA ILE A 252 10.89 7.76 2.88
C ILE A 252 11.27 8.97 2.03
N PHE A 253 11.89 8.74 0.87
CA PHE A 253 12.36 9.81 -0.01
C PHE A 253 11.29 10.36 -0.96
N TYR A 254 10.27 9.56 -1.28
CA TYR A 254 9.18 9.97 -2.17
C TYR A 254 8.53 11.31 -1.77
N PRO A 255 8.19 11.57 -0.51
CA PRO A 255 7.58 12.85 -0.11
C PRO A 255 8.48 14.07 -0.37
N VAL A 256 9.78 13.88 -0.40
CA VAL A 256 10.75 14.98 -0.60
C VAL A 256 10.97 15.27 -2.07
N SER A 257 11.23 14.24 -2.86
CA SER A 257 11.66 14.40 -4.25
C SER A 257 10.53 14.19 -5.27
N GLY A 258 9.45 13.48 -4.92
CA GLY A 258 8.33 13.22 -5.83
C GLY A 258 7.73 14.52 -6.39
N ILE A 259 7.48 15.51 -5.55
CA ILE A 259 6.97 16.84 -5.97
C ILE A 259 7.93 17.50 -6.97
N LEU A 260 9.26 17.37 -6.76
CA LEU A 260 10.24 17.96 -7.68
C LEU A 260 10.20 17.30 -9.05
N GLY A 261 9.91 15.99 -9.10
CA GLY A 261 9.74 15.25 -10.35
C GLY A 261 8.55 15.72 -11.17
N GLU A 262 7.45 16.09 -10.52
CA GLU A 262 6.24 16.60 -11.18
C GLU A 262 6.46 17.96 -11.87
N LEU A 263 7.50 18.68 -11.51
CA LEU A 263 7.87 19.95 -12.19
C LEU A 263 8.39 19.73 -13.63
N GLY A 264 8.79 18.50 -13.97
CA GLY A 264 9.19 18.13 -15.34
C GLY A 264 10.59 18.57 -15.77
N TYR A 265 11.35 19.33 -14.96
CA TYR A 265 12.72 19.79 -15.32
C TYR A 265 13.82 19.10 -14.51
N MET A 266 13.46 18.22 -13.58
CA MET A 266 14.41 17.53 -12.72
C MET A 266 14.19 16.03 -12.80
N SER A 267 15.27 15.28 -12.94
CA SER A 267 15.25 13.84 -12.73
C SER A 267 15.31 13.55 -11.22
N ILE A 268 14.41 12.72 -10.76
CA ILE A 268 14.35 12.23 -9.38
C ILE A 268 14.80 10.77 -9.25
N GLY A 269 15.51 10.26 -10.26
CA GLY A 269 16.04 8.90 -10.29
C GLY A 269 15.03 7.83 -10.69
N VAL A 270 13.81 8.19 -11.10
CA VAL A 270 12.85 7.23 -11.67
C VAL A 270 13.42 6.66 -12.96
N GLY A 271 13.40 5.32 -13.07
CA GLY A 271 14.09 4.60 -14.16
C GLY A 271 15.57 4.31 -13.88
N TYR A 272 16.10 4.74 -12.74
CA TYR A 272 17.45 4.45 -12.26
C TYR A 272 17.41 3.56 -11.01
N THR A 273 18.59 3.13 -10.51
CA THR A 273 18.67 2.16 -9.39
C THR A 273 18.27 2.70 -8.03
N ILE A 274 18.20 4.03 -7.87
CA ILE A 274 17.86 4.72 -6.61
C ILE A 274 16.73 5.74 -6.79
N PRO A 275 15.53 5.28 -7.20
CA PRO A 275 14.40 6.17 -7.45
C PRO A 275 14.04 6.96 -6.18
N PHE A 276 13.73 8.24 -6.37
CA PHE A 276 13.43 9.24 -5.34
C PHE A 276 14.57 9.63 -4.40
N GLN A 277 15.72 8.96 -4.46
CA GLN A 277 16.87 9.19 -3.57
C GLN A 277 17.91 10.14 -4.17
N MET A 278 17.62 10.71 -5.31
CA MET A 278 18.45 11.70 -5.99
C MET A 278 17.58 12.70 -6.73
N PHE A 279 18.14 13.84 -7.03
CA PHE A 279 17.61 14.75 -8.03
C PHE A 279 18.75 15.37 -8.84
N ALA A 280 18.52 15.55 -10.13
CA ALA A 280 19.51 16.07 -11.05
C ALA A 280 18.86 16.89 -12.17
N ALA A 281 19.58 17.90 -12.64
CA ALA A 281 19.28 18.61 -13.86
C ALA A 281 20.59 19.16 -14.44
N GLN A 282 20.63 19.46 -15.75
CA GLN A 282 21.87 19.92 -16.42
C GLN A 282 22.44 21.22 -15.82
N TRP A 283 21.58 22.07 -15.25
CA TRP A 283 21.95 23.34 -14.63
C TRP A 283 22.32 23.23 -13.15
N VAL A 284 22.13 22.07 -12.51
CA VAL A 284 22.44 21.83 -11.09
C VAL A 284 23.96 21.65 -10.91
N LYS A 285 24.56 22.50 -10.06
CA LYS A 285 25.94 22.32 -9.57
C LYS A 285 25.88 21.56 -8.24
N ALA A 286 26.15 20.25 -8.29
CA ALA A 286 25.91 19.32 -7.18
C ALA A 286 26.59 19.76 -5.87
N GLU A 287 27.88 20.11 -5.90
CA GLU A 287 28.64 20.52 -4.71
C GLU A 287 28.06 21.79 -4.07
N LYS A 288 27.69 22.78 -4.90
CA LYS A 288 27.12 24.04 -4.40
C LYS A 288 25.75 23.79 -3.77
N LEU A 289 24.91 22.95 -4.40
CA LEU A 289 23.58 22.61 -3.88
C LEU A 289 23.71 21.83 -2.57
N ALA A 290 24.56 20.80 -2.53
CA ALA A 290 24.81 20.04 -1.32
C ALA A 290 25.30 20.91 -0.17
N GLY A 291 26.24 21.84 -0.44
CA GLY A 291 26.70 22.81 0.55
C GLY A 291 25.58 23.69 1.10
N ASN A 292 24.68 24.18 0.24
CA ASN A 292 23.57 25.02 0.67
C ASN A 292 22.49 24.23 1.48
N LEU A 293 22.28 22.95 1.15
CA LEU A 293 21.29 22.12 1.84
C LEU A 293 21.79 21.60 3.21
N ASN A 294 23.12 21.58 3.42
CA ASN A 294 23.73 21.12 4.67
C ASN A 294 24.17 22.27 5.59
N ALA A 295 23.97 23.53 5.19
CA ALA A 295 24.26 24.72 5.99
C ALA A 295 23.12 25.05 6.96
#